data_e5e3013d831e81b94c540abd9b22a35e
#
_entry.id   e5e3013d831e81b94c540abd9b22a35e
#
_cell.length_a   1.000
_cell.length_b   1.000
_cell.length_c   1.000
_cell.angle_alpha   90.00
_cell.angle_beta   90.00
_cell.angle_gamma   90.00
#
_symmetry.space_group_name_H-M   'P 1'
#
loop_
_entity.id
_entity.type
_entity.pdbx_description
1 polymer ?
#
loop_
_entity_poly.entity_id
_entity_poly.type
_entity_poly.pdbx_seq_one_letter_code
_entity_poly.pdbx_strand_id
1 'polypeptide(L)'
;MGAFLLDANVLIALAWPEHEFHEKAGRWFARHSGDGWATCPFTQAAFVRILSNPAFSANALTPANALRVLESNLNSPTHHFWPDSISVPEALKNVEGRLTGHRQTTDAYLLGLAMHHRGKLATLDKGIGAWGVGTAVELIV
;
A
#
# COMPACT_ATOMS: atom_id res chain seq x y z
N MET A 1 -12.60 14.01 -4.25
CA MET A 1 -11.32 13.34 -4.54
C MET A 1 -11.02 12.34 -3.46
N GLY A 2 -10.73 11.14 -3.83
CA GLY A 2 -10.35 10.11 -2.87
C GLY A 2 -8.88 10.16 -2.53
N ALA A 3 -8.54 9.64 -1.36
CA ALA A 3 -7.16 9.49 -0.95
C ALA A 3 -6.52 8.31 -1.69
N PHE A 4 -5.20 8.24 -1.64
CA PHE A 4 -4.44 7.09 -2.18
C PHE A 4 -4.19 6.08 -1.07
N LEU A 5 -4.69 4.86 -1.23
CA LEU A 5 -4.29 3.76 -0.35
C LEU A 5 -2.91 3.32 -0.79
N LEU A 6 -1.93 3.41 0.09
CA LEU A 6 -0.57 3.02 -0.25
C LEU A 6 -0.39 1.51 -0.05
N ASP A 7 -0.01 0.83 -1.12
CA ASP A 7 0.40 -0.56 -1.04
C ASP A 7 1.61 -0.69 -0.10
N ALA A 8 1.78 -1.85 0.51
CA ALA A 8 2.88 -2.06 1.45
C ALA A 8 4.25 -1.77 0.81
N ASN A 9 4.44 -2.11 -0.46
CA ASN A 9 5.71 -1.82 -1.13
C ASN A 9 6.01 -0.32 -1.20
N VAL A 10 4.99 0.52 -1.32
CA VAL A 10 5.16 1.97 -1.30
C VAL A 10 5.54 2.46 0.09
N LEU A 11 4.85 1.97 1.12
CA LEU A 11 5.17 2.32 2.51
C LEU A 11 6.62 1.95 2.85
N ILE A 12 7.06 0.77 2.44
CA ILE A 12 8.43 0.30 2.66
C ILE A 12 9.43 1.19 1.92
N ALA A 13 9.18 1.46 0.64
CA ALA A 13 10.08 2.28 -0.16
C ALA A 13 10.24 3.68 0.41
N LEU A 14 9.17 4.27 0.94
CA LEU A 14 9.22 5.59 1.57
C LEU A 14 10.03 5.58 2.87
N ALA A 15 9.90 4.51 3.66
CA ALA A 15 10.53 4.42 4.97
C ALA A 15 11.97 3.93 4.94
N TRP A 16 12.40 3.27 3.86
CA TRP A 16 13.71 2.62 3.78
C TRP A 16 14.59 3.32 2.75
N PRO A 17 15.54 4.17 3.21
CA PRO A 17 16.36 4.98 2.29
C PRO A 17 17.18 4.18 1.28
N GLU A 18 17.52 2.93 1.62
CA GLU A 18 18.32 2.05 0.76
C GLU A 18 17.47 1.26 -0.25
N HIS A 19 16.16 1.40 -0.20
CA HIS A 19 15.26 0.73 -1.14
C HIS A 19 15.50 1.28 -2.55
N GLU A 20 15.49 0.38 -3.55
CA GLU A 20 15.77 0.78 -4.94
C GLU A 20 14.78 1.83 -5.46
N PHE A 21 13.57 1.86 -4.94
CA PHE A 21 12.54 2.80 -5.36
C PHE A 21 12.30 3.92 -4.35
N HIS A 22 13.21 4.10 -3.40
CA HIS A 22 13.04 5.13 -2.37
C HIS A 22 12.84 6.53 -2.95
N GLU A 23 13.70 6.93 -3.89
CA GLU A 23 13.61 8.25 -4.48
C GLU A 23 12.35 8.43 -5.33
N LYS A 24 12.04 7.42 -6.12
CA LYS A 24 10.85 7.44 -6.98
C LYS A 24 9.57 7.56 -6.15
N ALA A 25 9.43 6.74 -5.13
CA ALA A 25 8.29 6.79 -4.22
C ALA A 25 8.23 8.12 -3.50
N GLY A 26 9.37 8.63 -3.05
CA GLY A 26 9.44 9.92 -2.36
C GLY A 26 8.98 11.08 -3.24
N ARG A 27 9.40 11.12 -4.50
CA ARG A 27 8.97 12.16 -5.42
C ARG A 27 7.46 12.10 -5.66
N TRP A 28 6.94 10.91 -5.85
CA TRP A 28 5.50 10.73 -6.04
C TRP A 28 4.73 11.18 -4.80
N PHE A 29 5.18 10.76 -3.62
CA PHE A 29 4.54 11.09 -2.36
C PHE A 29 4.53 12.60 -2.11
N ALA A 30 5.63 13.27 -2.39
CA ALA A 30 5.72 14.72 -2.22
C ALA A 30 4.69 15.46 -3.07
N ARG A 31 4.35 14.93 -4.26
CA ARG A 31 3.38 15.57 -5.15
C ARG A 31 1.93 15.22 -4.83
N HIS A 32 1.68 14.07 -4.21
CA HIS A 32 0.32 13.54 -4.06
C HIS A 32 -0.20 13.45 -2.64
N SER A 33 0.69 13.45 -1.64
CA SER A 33 0.26 13.22 -0.25
C SER A 33 -0.64 14.31 0.30
N GLY A 34 -0.59 15.51 -0.28
CA GLY A 34 -1.47 16.60 0.12
C GLY A 34 -2.95 16.31 -0.14
N ASP A 35 -3.25 15.45 -1.11
CA ASP A 35 -4.62 15.04 -1.42
C ASP A 35 -5.15 13.98 -0.45
N GLY A 36 -4.32 13.53 0.47
CA GLY A 36 -4.65 12.47 1.41
C GLY A 36 -4.07 11.13 0.99
N TRP A 37 -3.59 10.38 1.97
CA TRP A 37 -3.13 9.02 1.77
C TRP A 37 -3.63 8.15 2.91
N ALA A 38 -3.77 6.88 2.65
CA ALA A 38 -4.43 5.97 3.58
C ALA A 38 -3.61 4.71 3.81
N THR A 39 -3.83 4.12 4.97
CA THR A 39 -3.39 2.76 5.29
C THR A 39 -4.58 1.98 5.82
N CYS A 40 -4.46 0.66 5.82
CA CYS A 40 -5.44 -0.25 6.40
C CYS A 40 -4.71 -1.31 7.22
N PRO A 41 -5.42 -2.17 7.98
CA PRO A 41 -4.75 -3.19 8.78
C PRO A 41 -3.80 -4.08 8.00
N PHE A 42 -4.15 -4.47 6.76
CA PHE A 42 -3.27 -5.31 5.93
C PHE A 42 -1.96 -4.62 5.58
N THR A 43 -2.02 -3.36 5.16
CA THR A 43 -0.80 -2.65 4.77
C THR A 43 0.06 -2.30 5.98
N GLN A 44 -0.56 -1.99 7.11
CA GLN A 44 0.17 -1.74 8.35
C GLN A 44 0.87 -3.01 8.86
N ALA A 45 0.15 -4.13 8.87
CA ALA A 45 0.73 -5.41 9.29
C ALA A 45 1.87 -5.85 8.37
N ALA A 46 1.70 -5.68 7.07
CA ALA A 46 2.74 -6.00 6.09
C ALA A 46 3.98 -5.13 6.29
N PHE A 47 3.80 -3.86 6.58
CA PHE A 47 4.91 -2.93 6.83
C PHE A 47 5.79 -3.44 7.99
N VAL A 48 5.16 -3.75 9.12
CA VAL A 48 5.89 -4.25 10.30
C VAL A 48 6.56 -5.59 9.99
N ARG A 49 5.83 -6.51 9.35
CA ARG A 49 6.34 -7.84 9.03
C ARG A 49 7.55 -7.79 8.11
N ILE A 50 7.50 -6.96 7.08
CA ILE A 50 8.59 -6.89 6.09
C ILE A 50 9.80 -6.21 6.68
N LEU A 51 9.65 -5.07 7.36
CA LEU A 51 10.78 -4.34 7.92
C LEU A 51 11.48 -5.10 9.06
N SER A 52 10.78 -6.04 9.69
CA SER A 52 11.36 -6.85 10.75
C SER A 52 11.82 -8.23 10.28
N ASN A 53 11.69 -8.54 8.99
CA ASN A 53 12.12 -9.81 8.44
C ASN A 53 13.59 -9.76 8.07
N PRO A 54 14.47 -10.61 8.70
CA PRO A 54 15.89 -10.64 8.35
C PRO A 54 16.17 -10.93 6.87
N ALA A 55 15.24 -11.59 6.17
CA ALA A 55 15.38 -11.84 4.74
C ALA A 55 15.24 -10.59 3.90
N PHE A 56 14.59 -9.54 4.43
CA PHE A 56 14.46 -8.26 3.73
C PHE A 56 15.78 -7.50 3.69
N SER A 57 16.50 -7.48 4.82
CA SER A 57 17.75 -6.75 4.93
C SER A 57 18.59 -7.32 6.08
N ALA A 58 19.92 -7.29 5.92
CA ALA A 58 20.82 -7.60 7.03
C ALA A 58 20.63 -6.66 8.21
N ASN A 59 20.09 -5.47 7.96
CA ASN A 59 19.83 -4.44 8.97
C ASN A 59 18.34 -4.35 9.33
N ALA A 60 17.60 -5.46 9.20
CA ALA A 60 16.18 -5.49 9.52
C ALA A 60 15.94 -5.02 10.96
N LEU A 61 14.86 -4.30 11.14
CA LEU A 61 14.47 -3.78 12.46
C LEU A 61 13.87 -4.90 13.30
N THR A 62 13.82 -4.70 14.62
CA THR A 62 12.96 -5.53 15.45
C THR A 62 11.50 -5.19 15.16
N PRO A 63 10.55 -6.11 15.43
CA PRO A 63 9.14 -5.77 15.28
C PRO A 63 8.73 -4.52 16.07
N ALA A 64 9.27 -4.36 17.28
CA ALA A 64 8.97 -3.19 18.11
C ALA A 64 9.46 -1.90 17.44
N ASN A 65 10.66 -1.90 16.87
CA ASN A 65 11.20 -0.73 16.20
C ASN A 65 10.44 -0.45 14.89
N ALA A 66 10.10 -1.48 14.14
CA ALA A 66 9.29 -1.32 12.93
C ALA A 66 7.92 -0.69 13.26
N LEU A 67 7.32 -1.12 14.38
CA LEU A 67 6.06 -0.54 14.84
C LEU A 67 6.23 0.95 15.19
N ARG A 68 7.34 1.35 15.82
CA ARG A 68 7.60 2.76 16.12
C ARG A 68 7.73 3.60 14.86
N VAL A 69 8.39 3.08 13.84
CA VAL A 69 8.50 3.78 12.55
C VAL A 69 7.12 3.97 11.94
N LEU A 70 6.31 2.91 11.97
CA LEU A 70 4.93 2.99 11.47
C LEU A 70 4.15 4.07 12.22
N GLU A 71 4.15 4.02 13.55
CA GLU A 71 3.43 5.00 14.37
C GLU A 71 3.82 6.43 14.03
N SER A 72 5.12 6.67 13.84
CA SER A 72 5.63 7.98 13.46
C SER A 72 5.06 8.43 12.11
N ASN A 73 5.04 7.53 11.14
CA ASN A 73 4.53 7.85 9.81
C ASN A 73 3.03 8.14 9.82
N LEU A 74 2.27 7.44 10.65
CA LEU A 74 0.81 7.60 10.74
C LEU A 74 0.39 8.92 11.38
N ASN A 75 1.33 9.63 12.01
CA ASN A 75 1.04 10.95 12.60
C ASN A 75 0.93 12.07 11.57
N SER A 76 1.14 11.78 10.30
CA SER A 76 0.99 12.77 9.23
C SER A 76 -0.43 13.35 9.22
N PRO A 77 -0.59 14.66 9.07
CA PRO A 77 -1.91 15.29 9.08
C PRO A 77 -2.78 14.90 7.88
N THR A 78 -2.20 14.35 6.83
CA THR A 78 -2.94 13.91 5.64
C THR A 78 -3.16 12.41 5.61
N HIS A 79 -2.75 11.68 6.64
CA HIS A 79 -2.99 10.24 6.74
C HIS A 79 -4.42 9.93 7.18
N HIS A 80 -5.01 8.91 6.56
CA HIS A 80 -6.33 8.37 6.91
C HIS A 80 -6.20 6.88 7.18
N PHE A 81 -6.79 6.42 8.27
CA PHE A 81 -6.90 4.98 8.52
C PHE A 81 -8.21 4.47 7.93
N TRP A 82 -8.12 3.47 7.06
CA TRP A 82 -9.31 2.80 6.49
C TRP A 82 -9.46 1.42 7.11
N PRO A 83 -10.51 1.19 7.91
CA PRO A 83 -10.77 -0.16 8.42
C PRO A 83 -11.13 -1.08 7.25
N ASP A 84 -10.97 -2.40 7.47
CA ASP A 84 -11.37 -3.42 6.49
C ASP A 84 -12.89 -3.54 6.49
N SER A 85 -13.57 -2.57 5.89
CA SER A 85 -15.01 -2.38 6.02
C SER A 85 -15.84 -3.14 4.99
N ILE A 86 -15.20 -3.85 4.06
CA ILE A 86 -15.91 -4.69 3.09
C ILE A 86 -15.38 -6.12 3.14
N SER A 87 -16.22 -7.06 2.73
CA SER A 87 -15.83 -8.48 2.70
C SER A 87 -14.89 -8.76 1.53
N VAL A 88 -14.19 -9.87 1.59
CA VAL A 88 -13.30 -10.30 0.50
C VAL A 88 -14.08 -10.53 -0.80
N PRO A 89 -15.23 -11.26 -0.80
CA PRO A 89 -15.99 -11.42 -2.04
C PRO A 89 -16.41 -10.09 -2.65
N GLU A 90 -16.82 -9.14 -1.83
CA GLU A 90 -17.22 -7.81 -2.31
C GLU A 90 -16.03 -7.07 -2.93
N ALA A 91 -14.89 -7.11 -2.26
CA ALA A 91 -13.69 -6.42 -2.72
C ALA A 91 -13.13 -6.98 -4.02
N LEU A 92 -13.21 -8.30 -4.21
CA LEU A 92 -12.58 -8.97 -5.35
C LEU A 92 -13.45 -9.04 -6.61
N LYS A 93 -14.74 -8.71 -6.52
CA LYS A 93 -15.64 -8.89 -7.66
C LYS A 93 -15.22 -8.13 -8.92
N ASN A 94 -14.52 -7.03 -8.76
CA ASN A 94 -14.11 -6.22 -9.92
C ASN A 94 -12.94 -6.84 -10.71
N VAL A 95 -12.21 -7.77 -10.10
CA VAL A 95 -11.02 -8.35 -10.73
C VAL A 95 -11.00 -9.87 -10.70
N GLU A 96 -12.07 -10.53 -10.21
CA GLU A 96 -12.05 -11.97 -10.00
C GLU A 96 -11.69 -12.75 -11.26
N GLY A 97 -12.14 -12.31 -12.42
CA GLY A 97 -11.83 -12.97 -13.68
C GLY A 97 -10.39 -12.75 -14.16
N ARG A 98 -9.64 -11.87 -13.52
CA ARG A 98 -8.26 -11.57 -13.88
C ARG A 98 -7.24 -12.13 -12.90
N LEU A 99 -7.73 -12.76 -11.83
CA LEU A 99 -6.83 -13.38 -10.83
C LEU A 99 -6.34 -14.71 -11.36
N THR A 100 -5.02 -14.90 -11.34
CA THR A 100 -4.38 -16.11 -11.85
C THR A 100 -3.74 -16.96 -10.76
N GLY A 101 -3.65 -16.46 -9.52
CA GLY A 101 -3.04 -17.20 -8.45
C GLY A 101 -3.29 -16.59 -7.08
N HIS A 102 -2.97 -17.39 -6.05
CA HIS A 102 -3.26 -17.03 -4.66
C HIS A 102 -2.51 -15.79 -4.17
N ARG A 103 -1.35 -15.48 -4.77
CA ARG A 103 -0.52 -14.33 -4.34
C ARG A 103 -1.18 -12.99 -4.65
N GLN A 104 -2.18 -12.98 -5.52
CA GLN A 104 -2.86 -11.77 -5.91
C GLN A 104 -4.03 -11.40 -4.99
N THR A 105 -4.39 -12.28 -4.06
CA THR A 105 -5.59 -12.12 -3.24
C THR A 105 -5.57 -10.83 -2.41
N THR A 106 -4.47 -10.58 -1.68
CA THR A 106 -4.39 -9.39 -0.84
C THR A 106 -4.38 -8.11 -1.67
N ASP A 107 -3.63 -8.11 -2.78
CA ASP A 107 -3.58 -6.93 -3.66
C ASP A 107 -4.96 -6.63 -4.25
N ALA A 108 -5.69 -7.67 -4.63
CA ALA A 108 -7.06 -7.52 -5.12
C ALA A 108 -7.98 -6.94 -4.05
N TYR A 109 -7.82 -7.39 -2.80
CA TYR A 109 -8.59 -6.83 -1.70
C TYR A 109 -8.29 -5.34 -1.52
N LEU A 110 -7.02 -4.96 -1.53
CA LEU A 110 -6.61 -3.57 -1.37
C LEU A 110 -7.21 -2.69 -2.47
N LEU A 111 -7.22 -3.19 -3.71
CA LEU A 111 -7.84 -2.46 -4.80
C LEU A 111 -9.34 -2.27 -4.56
N GLY A 112 -10.03 -3.34 -4.15
CA GLY A 112 -11.46 -3.26 -3.84
C GLY A 112 -11.76 -2.31 -2.69
N LEU A 113 -10.91 -2.29 -1.67
CA LEU A 113 -11.05 -1.37 -0.54
C LEU A 113 -10.87 0.07 -0.98
N ALA A 114 -9.86 0.33 -1.83
CA ALA A 114 -9.64 1.67 -2.37
C ALA A 114 -10.86 2.14 -3.18
N MET A 115 -11.41 1.28 -4.01
CA MET A 115 -12.62 1.60 -4.78
C MET A 115 -13.82 1.87 -3.88
N HIS A 116 -13.95 1.10 -2.80
CA HIS A 116 -15.02 1.30 -1.82
C HIS A 116 -14.96 2.71 -1.19
N HIS A 117 -13.76 3.20 -0.95
CA HIS A 117 -13.54 4.54 -0.40
C HIS A 117 -13.47 5.62 -1.49
N ARG A 118 -13.74 5.28 -2.74
CA ARG A 118 -13.66 6.19 -3.89
C ARG A 118 -12.27 6.80 -4.06
N GLY A 119 -11.25 6.04 -3.64
CA GLY A 119 -9.85 6.40 -3.79
C GLY A 119 -9.18 5.54 -4.83
N LYS A 120 -7.84 5.55 -4.79
CA LYS A 120 -7.00 4.75 -5.69
C LYS A 120 -6.02 3.95 -4.88
N LEU A 121 -5.64 2.79 -5.40
CA LEU A 121 -4.51 2.03 -4.85
C LEU A 121 -3.23 2.52 -5.52
N ALA A 122 -2.32 3.08 -4.74
CA ALA A 122 -1.01 3.49 -5.24
C ALA A 122 -0.02 2.35 -5.01
N THR A 123 0.66 1.93 -6.06
CA THR A 123 1.54 0.77 -6.01
C THR A 123 2.75 0.94 -6.92
N LEU A 124 3.81 0.21 -6.60
CA LEU A 124 4.99 0.08 -7.46
C LEU A 124 4.90 -1.18 -8.33
N ASP A 125 3.88 -2.02 -8.13
CA ASP A 125 3.74 -3.31 -8.79
C ASP A 125 3.05 -3.16 -10.15
N LYS A 126 3.82 -3.42 -11.21
CA LYS A 126 3.31 -3.34 -12.58
C LYS A 126 2.21 -4.36 -12.86
N GLY A 127 2.23 -5.50 -12.17
CA GLY A 127 1.22 -6.52 -12.34
C GLY A 127 -0.15 -6.05 -11.90
N ILE A 128 -0.21 -5.29 -10.81
CA ILE A 128 -1.47 -4.68 -10.34
C ILE A 128 -1.93 -3.62 -11.35
N GLY A 129 -1.00 -2.81 -11.85
CA GLY A 129 -1.33 -1.80 -12.86
C GLY A 129 -1.95 -2.39 -14.11
N ALA A 130 -1.57 -3.62 -14.45
CA ALA A 130 -2.06 -4.30 -15.65
C ALA A 130 -3.49 -4.83 -15.52
N TRP A 131 -4.10 -4.80 -14.33
CA TRP A 131 -5.47 -5.29 -14.15
C TRP A 131 -6.51 -4.44 -14.87
N GLY A 132 -6.17 -3.21 -15.24
CA GLY A 132 -7.02 -2.41 -16.11
C GLY A 132 -8.36 -2.02 -15.50
N VAL A 133 -8.41 -1.72 -14.21
CA VAL A 133 -9.63 -1.33 -13.51
C VAL A 133 -9.75 0.19 -13.52
N GLY A 134 -9.94 0.75 -14.72
CA GLY A 134 -10.10 2.18 -14.91
C GLY A 134 -8.98 3.00 -14.28
N THR A 135 -9.34 4.03 -13.52
CA THR A 135 -8.40 4.92 -12.85
C THR A 135 -8.19 4.55 -11.38
N ALA A 136 -8.62 3.37 -10.95
CA ALA A 136 -8.54 2.98 -9.54
C ALA A 136 -7.13 2.58 -9.10
N VAL A 137 -6.21 2.36 -10.03
CA VAL A 137 -4.81 2.05 -9.72
C VAL A 137 -3.94 3.22 -10.16
N GLU A 138 -3.10 3.67 -9.25
CA GLU A 138 -2.04 4.64 -9.52
C GLU A 138 -0.71 3.88 -9.49
N LEU A 139 -0.16 3.59 -10.67
CA LEU A 139 1.16 2.97 -10.76
C LEU A 139 2.22 4.05 -10.66
N ILE A 140 3.09 3.93 -9.65
CA ILE A 140 4.18 4.89 -9.44
C ILE A 140 5.33 4.53 -10.39
N VAL A 141 5.68 5.46 -11.24
CA VAL A 141 6.74 5.28 -12.25
C VAL A 141 7.86 6.30 -12.11
#